data_7471bad4a719bc613f5fee0bf02b9143
#
_entry.id   7471bad4a719bc613f5fee0bf02b9143
#
_cell.length_a   1.000
_cell.length_b   1.000
_cell.length_c   1.000
_cell.angle_alpha   90.00
_cell.angle_beta   90.00
_cell.angle_gamma   90.00
#
_symmetry.space_group_name_H-M   'P 1'
#
loop_
_entity.id
_entity.type
_entity.pdbx_description
1 polymer ?
#
loop_
_entity_poly.entity_id
_entity_poly.type
_entity_poly.pdbx_seq_one_letter_code
_entity_poly.pdbx_strand_id
1 'polypeptide(L)'
;MKTIKIFSFCLTLVLALSSCSKSWLDTKMTGGSLTEDEYEQVPDINTASARGLYVMLYADQAGSGHTSVGQKSIDMATDMTASDMALVNNLYGWWGEEAALQGYKSDRSATTWFYYYIMINNANNIIRKFNGSYGDSFTLADTAALAQAKTMRALSYYNLAYLFSPAVDDNVTTNYYAQFMNANDLVGTGNGCNYPVCPIYNASEKQYDPVTNLLIAQPLATVAEVYDFVIADLEEAIALFDVVGADYSRESLLAVDKDVVKMLLAYAYLQAGAYDVYETEAGNADYFDKALALAEDVIANAPYSILPLDEVLTNGFNNVNSDNWMWGHDVTIESRTGLASFWGQIDVFTYSYAWAGSIIGIDQTLWESIADSDIRKQWFDSSNDGDKKNLNPYNKFFHEDRAPGGVVDREWLSDVVYMRIEEAYLIASEAAWRTGDLAKAKDYLTTLVEQRDVTIAPQIAGYSEDEFSAYLYKNWRVEMWGEGRALRTLKRFCPEMYKERGKNHYYDLGAGNKVEFNNATLIFWMPSSEYKYNSNYRQEDIEE
;
A
#
# COMPACT_ATOMS: atom_id res chain seq x y z
N MET A 1 -20.12 -6.63 78.45
CA MET A 1 -20.22 -7.27 77.08
C MET A 1 -20.90 -6.39 76.04
N LYS A 2 -21.85 -5.51 76.34
CA LYS A 2 -22.50 -4.64 75.36
C LYS A 2 -21.57 -3.50 74.83
N THR A 3 -20.75 -2.93 75.66
CA THR A 3 -19.83 -1.83 75.32
C THR A 3 -18.68 -2.26 74.39
N ILE A 4 -18.18 -3.48 74.55
CA ILE A 4 -17.11 -4.02 73.68
C ILE A 4 -17.62 -4.29 72.27
N LYS A 5 -18.90 -4.70 72.07
CA LYS A 5 -19.50 -4.95 70.80
C LYS A 5 -19.74 -3.65 69.98
N ILE A 6 -20.07 -2.55 70.68
CA ILE A 6 -20.27 -1.24 70.04
C ILE A 6 -18.92 -0.66 69.55
N PHE A 7 -17.85 -0.82 70.36
CA PHE A 7 -16.52 -0.35 70.05
C PHE A 7 -15.93 -1.13 68.84
N SER A 8 -16.17 -2.44 68.77
CA SER A 8 -15.75 -3.28 67.64
C SER A 8 -16.50 -2.97 66.36
N PHE A 9 -17.80 -2.62 66.46
CA PHE A 9 -18.61 -2.23 65.32
C PHE A 9 -18.24 -0.84 64.75
N CYS A 10 -17.96 0.12 65.65
CA CYS A 10 -17.48 1.44 65.25
C CYS A 10 -16.07 1.37 64.63
N LEU A 11 -15.18 0.52 65.13
CA LEU A 11 -13.84 0.34 64.57
C LEU A 11 -13.86 -0.31 63.17
N THR A 12 -14.75 -1.29 62.94
CA THR A 12 -14.97 -1.89 61.60
C THR A 12 -15.59 -0.91 60.64
N LEU A 13 -16.49 -0.03 61.07
CA LEU A 13 -17.11 0.99 60.21
C LEU A 13 -16.12 2.08 59.81
N VAL A 14 -15.21 2.49 60.71
CA VAL A 14 -14.15 3.47 60.44
C VAL A 14 -13.10 2.88 59.48
N LEU A 15 -12.77 1.60 59.59
CA LEU A 15 -11.88 0.91 58.64
C LEU A 15 -12.50 0.69 57.27
N ALA A 16 -13.85 0.55 57.20
CA ALA A 16 -14.54 0.45 55.92
C ALA A 16 -14.69 1.81 55.19
N LEU A 17 -14.69 2.93 55.91
CA LEU A 17 -14.77 4.27 55.33
C LEU A 17 -13.39 4.84 54.93
N SER A 18 -12.27 4.28 55.45
CA SER A 18 -10.93 4.67 55.03
C SER A 18 -10.40 3.91 53.80
N SER A 19 -11.18 2.94 53.28
CA SER A 19 -10.76 2.12 52.13
C SER A 19 -11.15 2.69 50.76
N CYS A 20 -11.79 3.85 50.74
CA CYS A 20 -12.14 4.55 49.48
C CYS A 20 -11.38 5.88 49.37
N SER A 21 -10.08 5.88 49.47
CA SER A 21 -9.31 7.00 48.93
C SER A 21 -9.18 6.81 47.42
N LYS A 22 -9.57 7.84 46.62
CA LYS A 22 -9.38 7.87 45.15
C LYS A 22 -7.95 7.50 44.73
N SER A 23 -6.98 7.70 45.61
CA SER A 23 -5.56 7.39 45.35
C SER A 23 -5.26 5.88 45.23
N TRP A 24 -6.18 4.98 45.61
CA TRP A 24 -6.01 3.54 45.39
C TRP A 24 -6.47 3.10 43.98
N LEU A 25 -7.30 3.92 43.33
CA LEU A 25 -7.71 3.74 41.95
C LEU A 25 -6.74 4.43 40.97
N ASP A 26 -5.93 5.36 41.45
CA ASP A 26 -4.82 5.97 40.74
C ASP A 26 -3.57 5.07 40.80
N THR A 27 -3.72 3.80 40.46
CA THR A 27 -2.57 2.95 40.16
C THR A 27 -1.97 3.43 38.83
N LYS A 28 -0.90 4.23 38.96
CA LYS A 28 -0.01 4.43 37.80
C LYS A 28 0.30 3.06 37.24
N MET A 29 0.02 2.84 35.96
CA MET A 29 0.38 1.60 35.29
C MET A 29 1.90 1.50 35.32
N THR A 30 2.45 0.72 36.23
CA THR A 30 3.90 0.46 36.41
C THR A 30 4.39 -0.63 35.45
N GLY A 31 3.79 -0.74 34.28
CA GLY A 31 4.06 -1.79 33.32
C GLY A 31 4.41 -1.28 31.92
N GLY A 32 5.47 -0.50 31.80
CA GLY A 32 6.07 -0.22 30.48
C GLY A 32 5.27 0.68 29.52
N SER A 33 4.09 1.17 29.91
CA SER A 33 3.29 2.12 29.14
C SER A 33 3.37 3.49 29.80
N LEU A 34 3.67 4.52 29.03
CA LEU A 34 3.62 5.91 29.47
C LEU A 34 2.16 6.34 29.65
N THR A 35 1.87 7.12 30.69
CA THR A 35 0.61 7.86 30.78
C THR A 35 0.61 9.00 29.75
N GLU A 36 -0.57 9.55 29.43
CA GLU A 36 -0.67 10.68 28.49
C GLU A 36 0.21 11.87 28.91
N ASP A 37 0.20 12.21 30.19
CA ASP A 37 1.05 13.27 30.77
C ASP A 37 2.56 12.97 30.67
N GLU A 38 2.95 11.71 30.84
CA GLU A 38 4.35 11.27 30.72
C GLU A 38 4.77 11.23 29.24
N TYR A 39 3.87 10.84 28.36
CA TYR A 39 4.08 10.81 26.93
C TYR A 39 4.34 12.22 26.38
N GLU A 40 3.57 13.23 26.81
CA GLU A 40 3.76 14.63 26.39
C GLU A 40 5.08 15.24 26.85
N GLN A 41 5.70 14.68 27.89
CA GLN A 41 6.99 15.15 28.44
C GLN A 41 8.20 14.50 27.77
N VAL A 42 8.01 13.54 26.86
CA VAL A 42 9.13 12.91 26.13
C VAL A 42 9.59 13.86 25.02
N PRO A 43 10.86 14.28 25.04
CA PRO A 43 11.42 15.05 23.92
C PRO A 43 11.26 14.28 22.60
N ASP A 44 11.00 14.98 21.51
CA ASP A 44 10.90 14.44 20.15
C ASP A 44 9.82 13.34 19.97
N ILE A 45 8.81 13.33 20.84
CA ILE A 45 7.77 12.28 20.85
C ILE A 45 7.01 12.22 19.51
N ASN A 46 6.81 13.34 18.81
CA ASN A 46 6.12 13.37 17.54
C ASN A 46 6.96 12.68 16.44
N THR A 47 8.26 12.95 16.41
CA THR A 47 9.21 12.25 15.54
C THR A 47 9.26 10.75 15.84
N ALA A 48 9.31 10.37 17.12
CA ALA A 48 9.28 8.96 17.52
C ALA A 48 7.95 8.29 17.12
N SER A 49 6.82 8.99 17.23
CA SER A 49 5.51 8.50 16.79
C SER A 49 5.44 8.31 15.27
N ALA A 50 6.00 9.26 14.50
CA ALA A 50 6.10 9.14 13.05
C ALA A 50 6.96 7.93 12.63
N ARG A 51 8.09 7.69 13.32
CA ARG A 51 8.88 6.45 13.12
C ARG A 51 8.05 5.19 13.37
N GLY A 52 7.16 5.20 14.35
CA GLY A 52 6.24 4.10 14.63
C GLY A 52 5.31 3.76 13.44
N LEU A 53 4.93 4.75 12.62
CA LEU A 53 4.17 4.51 11.39
C LEU A 53 4.98 3.72 10.37
N TYR A 54 6.28 3.99 10.25
CA TYR A 54 7.14 3.29 9.30
C TYR A 54 7.44 1.86 9.70
N VAL A 55 7.51 1.55 11.01
CA VAL A 55 7.66 0.17 11.49
C VAL A 55 6.53 -0.71 10.97
N MET A 56 5.31 -0.17 10.82
CA MET A 56 4.19 -0.91 10.25
C MET A 56 4.42 -1.38 8.82
N LEU A 57 5.30 -0.74 8.05
CA LEU A 57 5.56 -1.12 6.66
C LEU A 57 6.25 -2.48 6.52
N TYR A 58 7.00 -2.90 7.55
CA TYR A 58 7.78 -4.14 7.51
C TYR A 58 7.51 -5.11 8.67
N ALA A 59 6.89 -4.64 9.76
CA ALA A 59 6.59 -5.48 10.90
C ALA A 59 5.40 -6.40 10.65
N ASP A 60 5.37 -7.53 11.36
CA ASP A 60 4.22 -8.43 11.39
C ASP A 60 3.02 -7.70 12.01
N GLN A 61 1.90 -7.68 11.29
CA GLN A 61 0.71 -6.93 11.67
C GLN A 61 -0.44 -7.83 12.10
N ALA A 62 -1.15 -7.34 13.07
CA ALA A 62 -2.45 -7.72 13.59
C ALA A 62 -3.16 -8.92 12.92
N GLY A 63 -2.82 -10.13 13.32
CA GLY A 63 -3.49 -11.31 12.84
C GLY A 63 -2.54 -12.45 12.56
N SER A 64 -1.25 -12.23 12.76
CA SER A 64 -0.21 -13.26 12.81
C SER A 64 -0.39 -14.36 11.76
N GLY A 65 -0.12 -14.06 10.56
CA GLY A 65 0.02 -15.08 9.53
C GLY A 65 1.41 -15.00 8.94
N HIS A 66 1.91 -16.08 8.42
CA HIS A 66 3.18 -16.12 7.69
C HIS A 66 3.20 -15.20 6.45
N THR A 67 2.05 -14.63 6.10
CA THR A 67 1.84 -13.74 4.96
C THR A 67 1.37 -12.33 5.35
N SER A 68 1.44 -11.96 6.63
CA SER A 68 0.97 -10.65 7.13
C SER A 68 2.16 -9.77 7.53
N VAL A 69 3.06 -9.49 6.59
CA VAL A 69 4.33 -8.82 6.82
C VAL A 69 4.32 -7.40 6.24
N GLY A 70 3.54 -6.53 6.83
CA GLY A 70 3.45 -5.13 6.47
C GLY A 70 2.97 -4.90 5.03
N GLN A 71 3.42 -3.80 4.44
CA GLN A 71 3.02 -3.38 3.09
C GLN A 71 3.36 -4.42 2.01
N LYS A 72 4.49 -5.12 2.12
CA LYS A 72 4.89 -6.11 1.12
C LYS A 72 3.96 -7.30 0.99
N SER A 73 3.24 -7.68 2.04
CA SER A 73 2.17 -8.68 1.94
C SER A 73 1.03 -8.23 1.04
N ILE A 74 0.68 -6.95 1.14
CA ILE A 74 -0.39 -6.35 0.33
C ILE A 74 0.09 -6.19 -1.11
N ASP A 75 1.34 -5.76 -1.31
CA ASP A 75 1.96 -5.65 -2.63
C ASP A 75 1.92 -6.99 -3.37
N MET A 76 2.33 -8.08 -2.71
CA MET A 76 2.27 -9.44 -3.28
C MET A 76 0.83 -9.88 -3.56
N ALA A 77 -0.09 -9.63 -2.62
CA ALA A 77 -1.50 -9.98 -2.79
C ALA A 77 -2.12 -9.25 -4.00
N THR A 78 -1.80 -7.98 -4.20
CA THR A 78 -2.29 -7.20 -5.34
C THR A 78 -1.72 -7.68 -6.66
N ASP A 79 -0.43 -8.02 -6.70
CA ASP A 79 0.22 -8.55 -7.90
C ASP A 79 -0.31 -9.95 -8.26
N MET A 80 -0.63 -10.79 -7.25
CA MET A 80 -1.30 -12.08 -7.47
C MET A 80 -2.75 -11.89 -7.95
N THR A 81 -3.50 -10.98 -7.33
CA THR A 81 -4.88 -10.68 -7.74
C THR A 81 -4.95 -10.17 -9.17
N ALA A 82 -3.99 -9.34 -9.58
CA ALA A 82 -3.84 -8.90 -10.97
C ALA A 82 -3.30 -10.00 -11.89
N SER A 83 -2.91 -11.14 -11.36
CA SER A 83 -2.32 -12.28 -12.10
C SER A 83 -1.01 -11.96 -12.83
N ASP A 84 -0.24 -10.99 -12.37
CA ASP A 84 1.14 -10.76 -12.82
C ASP A 84 2.14 -11.57 -12.00
N MET A 85 1.78 -11.87 -10.76
CA MET A 85 2.49 -12.78 -9.87
C MET A 85 1.75 -14.10 -9.79
N ALA A 86 2.41 -15.19 -10.15
CA ALA A 86 1.87 -16.53 -10.15
C ALA A 86 2.30 -17.28 -8.87
N LEU A 87 1.34 -17.83 -8.13
CA LEU A 87 1.61 -18.91 -7.21
C LEU A 87 1.80 -20.20 -8.03
N VAL A 88 3.04 -20.65 -8.16
CA VAL A 88 3.36 -21.82 -9.01
C VAL A 88 3.11 -23.12 -8.28
N ASN A 89 3.49 -23.19 -7.02
CA ASN A 89 3.21 -24.30 -6.12
C ASN A 89 2.70 -23.77 -4.78
N ASN A 90 1.70 -24.46 -4.22
CA ASN A 90 1.04 -24.06 -2.98
C ASN A 90 1.25 -25.12 -1.89
N LEU A 91 2.47 -25.24 -1.36
CA LEU A 91 2.80 -26.24 -0.35
C LEU A 91 2.09 -25.96 0.99
N TYR A 92 2.01 -24.69 1.37
CA TYR A 92 1.48 -24.28 2.68
C TYR A 92 0.04 -23.73 2.64
N GLY A 93 -0.50 -23.40 1.48
CA GLY A 93 -1.87 -22.92 1.32
C GLY A 93 -2.15 -21.48 1.71
N TRP A 94 -1.14 -20.69 2.03
CA TRP A 94 -1.32 -19.33 2.58
C TRP A 94 -1.74 -18.27 1.55
N TRP A 95 -1.42 -18.48 0.28
CA TRP A 95 -1.74 -17.57 -0.82
C TRP A 95 -2.88 -18.10 -1.71
N GLY A 96 -3.76 -18.94 -1.13
CA GLY A 96 -4.80 -19.60 -1.91
C GLY A 96 -5.84 -18.65 -2.47
N GLU A 97 -6.24 -17.67 -1.69
CA GLU A 97 -7.31 -16.74 -2.04
C GLU A 97 -6.85 -15.74 -3.12
N GLU A 98 -5.70 -15.14 -2.95
CA GLU A 98 -5.14 -14.15 -3.87
C GLU A 98 -4.85 -14.77 -5.23
N ALA A 99 -4.33 -15.98 -5.23
CA ALA A 99 -4.03 -16.73 -6.45
C ALA A 99 -5.27 -17.32 -7.15
N ALA A 100 -6.35 -17.54 -6.38
CA ALA A 100 -7.62 -18.05 -6.89
C ALA A 100 -8.72 -16.98 -7.03
N LEU A 101 -8.35 -15.72 -6.79
CA LEU A 101 -9.22 -14.55 -6.77
C LEU A 101 -10.02 -14.37 -5.46
N GLN A 102 -10.16 -13.11 -5.03
CA GLN A 102 -10.69 -12.72 -3.73
C GLN A 102 -12.18 -13.06 -3.53
N GLY A 103 -12.56 -13.31 -2.30
CA GLY A 103 -13.94 -13.43 -1.88
C GLY A 103 -14.23 -12.65 -0.58
N TYR A 104 -15.48 -12.38 -0.27
CA TYR A 104 -15.90 -11.56 0.89
C TYR A 104 -15.58 -12.19 2.26
N LYS A 105 -15.24 -13.45 2.30
CA LYS A 105 -14.77 -14.17 3.50
C LYS A 105 -13.24 -14.26 3.56
N SER A 106 -12.55 -13.56 2.66
CA SER A 106 -11.11 -13.57 2.59
C SER A 106 -10.49 -12.96 3.85
N ASP A 107 -9.66 -13.73 4.54
CA ASP A 107 -8.86 -13.25 5.65
C ASP A 107 -7.89 -12.15 5.20
N ARG A 108 -7.46 -12.19 3.95
CA ARG A 108 -6.59 -11.18 3.34
C ARG A 108 -7.28 -9.82 3.24
N SER A 109 -8.52 -9.79 2.76
CA SER A 109 -9.31 -8.56 2.69
C SER A 109 -9.48 -7.94 4.07
N ALA A 110 -9.83 -8.75 5.08
CA ALA A 110 -9.98 -8.29 6.45
C ALA A 110 -8.65 -7.79 7.04
N THR A 111 -7.56 -8.54 6.87
CA THR A 111 -6.22 -8.15 7.36
C THR A 111 -5.75 -6.85 6.72
N THR A 112 -5.96 -6.69 5.41
CA THR A 112 -5.61 -5.47 4.67
C THR A 112 -6.41 -4.27 5.15
N TRP A 113 -7.72 -4.43 5.38
CA TRP A 113 -8.58 -3.39 5.94
C TRP A 113 -8.08 -2.93 7.31
N PHE A 114 -7.87 -3.86 8.24
CA PHE A 114 -7.38 -3.55 9.59
C PHE A 114 -5.98 -2.92 9.57
N TYR A 115 -5.09 -3.39 8.71
CA TYR A 115 -3.76 -2.82 8.55
C TYR A 115 -3.82 -1.32 8.26
N TYR A 116 -4.59 -0.92 7.26
CA TYR A 116 -4.70 0.50 6.90
C TYR A 116 -5.43 1.32 7.96
N TYR A 117 -6.48 0.77 8.60
CA TYR A 117 -7.17 1.51 9.67
C TYR A 117 -6.34 1.66 10.94
N ILE A 118 -5.47 0.71 11.27
CA ILE A 118 -4.49 0.88 12.35
C ILE A 118 -3.50 2.00 11.99
N MET A 119 -3.00 2.03 10.76
CA MET A 119 -2.11 3.11 10.30
C MET A 119 -2.81 4.48 10.32
N ILE A 120 -4.05 4.57 9.85
CA ILE A 120 -4.88 5.77 9.90
C ILE A 120 -5.07 6.24 11.34
N ASN A 121 -5.41 5.34 12.25
CA ASN A 121 -5.59 5.68 13.66
C ASN A 121 -4.30 6.22 14.29
N ASN A 122 -3.17 5.57 14.03
CA ASN A 122 -1.88 6.03 14.54
C ASN A 122 -1.47 7.39 13.94
N ALA A 123 -1.70 7.61 12.65
CA ALA A 123 -1.51 8.90 12.00
C ALA A 123 -2.43 9.98 12.59
N ASN A 124 -3.72 9.67 12.79
CA ASN A 124 -4.68 10.57 13.40
C ASN A 124 -4.29 10.97 14.83
N ASN A 125 -3.70 10.06 15.62
CA ASN A 125 -3.21 10.38 16.97
C ASN A 125 -2.08 11.42 16.93
N ILE A 126 -1.23 11.38 15.91
CA ILE A 126 -0.22 12.42 15.70
C ILE A 126 -0.89 13.73 15.28
N ILE A 127 -1.74 13.70 14.25
CA ILE A 127 -2.38 14.87 13.68
C ILE A 127 -3.24 15.63 14.71
N ARG A 128 -3.97 14.94 15.58
CA ARG A 128 -4.79 15.54 16.62
C ARG A 128 -4.00 16.44 17.57
N LYS A 129 -2.73 16.16 17.84
CA LYS A 129 -1.89 16.98 18.72
C LYS A 129 -1.63 18.35 18.13
N PHE A 130 -1.65 18.46 16.82
CA PHE A 130 -1.42 19.74 16.13
C PHE A 130 -2.69 20.59 15.96
N ASN A 131 -3.88 20.03 16.07
CA ASN A 131 -5.23 20.65 16.09
C ASN A 131 -5.33 22.09 15.54
N GLY A 132 -4.92 22.28 14.30
CA GLY A 132 -5.01 23.58 13.63
C GLY A 132 -4.05 24.66 14.14
N SER A 133 -3.13 24.32 15.02
CA SER A 133 -2.13 25.23 15.57
C SER A 133 -0.77 24.97 14.93
N TYR A 134 -0.60 25.39 13.68
CA TYR A 134 0.75 25.65 13.16
C TYR A 134 1.22 26.97 13.76
N GLY A 135 1.67 26.97 14.99
CA GLY A 135 2.09 28.16 15.69
C GLY A 135 3.56 28.09 16.07
N ASP A 136 4.08 29.22 16.54
CA ASP A 136 5.46 29.43 16.99
C ASP A 136 5.97 28.45 18.07
N SER A 137 5.15 27.48 18.48
CA SER A 137 5.45 26.48 19.52
C SER A 137 5.98 25.15 18.97
N PHE A 138 5.85 24.88 17.67
CA PHE A 138 6.31 23.62 17.06
C PHE A 138 7.66 23.79 16.40
N THR A 139 8.50 22.76 16.53
CA THR A 139 9.80 22.70 15.86
C THR A 139 9.63 22.28 14.39
N LEU A 140 10.67 22.46 13.59
CA LEU A 140 10.70 21.95 12.21
C LEU A 140 10.56 20.43 12.17
N ALA A 141 11.09 19.71 13.18
CA ALA A 141 10.93 18.27 13.31
C ALA A 141 9.47 17.88 13.59
N ASP A 142 8.74 18.64 14.42
CA ASP A 142 7.30 18.43 14.63
C ASP A 142 6.51 18.66 13.34
N THR A 143 6.83 19.73 12.60
CA THR A 143 6.20 20.03 11.32
C THR A 143 6.44 18.92 10.30
N ALA A 144 7.65 18.37 10.25
CA ALA A 144 7.97 17.21 9.42
C ALA A 144 7.20 15.95 9.87
N ALA A 145 7.10 15.70 11.17
CA ALA A 145 6.34 14.57 11.71
C ALA A 145 4.84 14.65 11.35
N LEU A 146 4.27 15.87 11.34
CA LEU A 146 2.90 16.10 10.88
C LEU A 146 2.76 15.82 9.39
N ALA A 147 3.68 16.31 8.55
CA ALA A 147 3.68 16.03 7.11
C ALA A 147 3.76 14.52 6.84
N GLN A 148 4.63 13.82 7.56
CA GLN A 148 4.78 12.37 7.49
C GLN A 148 3.49 11.63 7.92
N ALA A 149 2.85 12.05 9.01
CA ALA A 149 1.60 11.45 9.48
C ALA A 149 0.47 11.63 8.45
N LYS A 150 0.33 12.82 7.87
CA LYS A 150 -0.63 13.08 6.78
C LYS A 150 -0.34 12.21 5.56
N THR A 151 0.91 12.08 5.17
CA THR A 151 1.34 11.24 4.06
C THR A 151 0.97 9.77 4.28
N MET A 152 1.24 9.21 5.47
CA MET A 152 0.93 7.82 5.77
C MET A 152 -0.58 7.57 5.87
N ARG A 153 -1.35 8.56 6.34
CA ARG A 153 -2.82 8.52 6.31
C ARG A 153 -3.35 8.52 4.88
N ALA A 154 -2.85 9.43 4.06
CA ALA A 154 -3.20 9.52 2.65
C ALA A 154 -2.85 8.25 1.87
N LEU A 155 -1.67 7.68 2.08
CA LEU A 155 -1.26 6.38 1.51
C LEU A 155 -2.26 5.28 1.88
N SER A 156 -2.70 5.26 3.14
CA SER A 156 -3.64 4.25 3.62
C SER A 156 -5.00 4.38 2.92
N TYR A 157 -5.56 5.58 2.83
CA TYR A 157 -6.81 5.83 2.12
C TYR A 157 -6.70 5.63 0.61
N TYR A 158 -5.58 6.00 0.00
CA TYR A 158 -5.30 5.70 -1.40
C TYR A 158 -5.38 4.20 -1.68
N ASN A 159 -4.75 3.39 -0.82
CA ASN A 159 -4.81 1.94 -0.97
C ASN A 159 -6.22 1.39 -0.71
N LEU A 160 -6.94 1.85 0.32
CA LEU A 160 -8.32 1.47 0.56
C LEU A 160 -9.21 1.82 -0.65
N ALA A 161 -9.04 3.00 -1.25
CA ALA A 161 -9.82 3.43 -2.38
C ALA A 161 -9.73 2.46 -3.57
N TYR A 162 -8.51 2.15 -4.03
CA TYR A 162 -8.38 1.30 -5.23
C TYR A 162 -8.54 -0.20 -4.94
N LEU A 163 -8.26 -0.67 -3.71
CA LEU A 163 -8.41 -2.08 -3.37
C LEU A 163 -9.88 -2.48 -3.20
N PHE A 164 -10.66 -1.64 -2.54
CA PHE A 164 -12.04 -1.94 -2.16
C PHE A 164 -13.09 -1.34 -3.10
N SER A 165 -12.70 -0.80 -4.24
CA SER A 165 -13.59 -0.32 -5.30
C SER A 165 -13.45 -1.14 -6.59
N PRO A 166 -14.46 -1.13 -7.47
CA PRO A 166 -14.37 -1.76 -8.78
C PRO A 166 -13.30 -1.09 -9.68
N ALA A 167 -12.99 -1.71 -10.81
CA ALA A 167 -12.20 -1.09 -11.85
C ALA A 167 -12.94 0.11 -12.46
N VAL A 168 -12.19 0.94 -13.16
CA VAL A 168 -12.66 2.23 -13.69
C VAL A 168 -13.76 2.13 -14.75
N ASP A 169 -13.85 1.02 -15.47
CA ASP A 169 -14.79 0.86 -16.58
C ASP A 169 -16.25 0.81 -16.07
N ASP A 170 -17.14 1.63 -16.66
CA ASP A 170 -18.59 1.69 -16.42
C ASP A 170 -19.32 0.35 -16.63
N ASN A 171 -18.69 -0.60 -17.29
CA ASN A 171 -19.25 -1.95 -17.48
C ASN A 171 -19.21 -2.82 -16.23
N VAL A 172 -18.62 -2.37 -15.14
CA VAL A 172 -18.67 -3.05 -13.84
C VAL A 172 -20.03 -2.82 -13.17
N THR A 173 -21.05 -3.45 -13.73
CA THR A 173 -22.44 -3.27 -13.30
C THR A 173 -22.81 -4.05 -12.03
N THR A 174 -21.94 -4.84 -11.48
CA THR A 174 -22.25 -5.66 -10.30
C THR A 174 -21.87 -4.90 -9.03
N ASN A 175 -22.85 -4.19 -8.49
CA ASN A 175 -22.77 -3.63 -7.16
C ASN A 175 -22.80 -4.78 -6.12
N TYR A 176 -21.65 -5.31 -5.78
CA TYR A 176 -21.53 -6.42 -4.82
C TYR A 176 -21.97 -6.06 -3.42
N TYR A 177 -21.82 -4.80 -3.03
CA TYR A 177 -22.32 -4.34 -1.75
C TYR A 177 -23.85 -4.16 -1.74
N ALA A 178 -24.48 -3.98 -2.91
CA ALA A 178 -25.93 -3.89 -2.99
C ALA A 178 -26.64 -5.15 -2.50
N GLN A 179 -26.00 -6.31 -2.51
CA GLN A 179 -26.56 -7.52 -1.91
C GLN A 179 -26.42 -7.55 -0.37
N PHE A 180 -25.58 -6.68 0.20
CA PHE A 180 -25.33 -6.60 1.65
C PHE A 180 -25.80 -5.29 2.27
N MET A 181 -26.09 -4.29 1.46
CA MET A 181 -26.59 -2.98 1.87
C MET A 181 -27.87 -2.72 1.10
N ASN A 182 -28.84 -2.07 1.76
CA ASN A 182 -30.13 -1.80 1.12
C ASN A 182 -29.90 -1.09 -0.22
N ALA A 183 -30.20 -1.75 -1.32
CA ALA A 183 -29.94 -1.27 -2.68
C ALA A 183 -30.52 0.14 -2.96
N ASN A 184 -31.52 0.58 -2.18
CA ASN A 184 -32.12 1.90 -2.32
C ASN A 184 -31.27 3.05 -1.77
N ASP A 185 -30.31 2.76 -0.88
CA ASP A 185 -29.43 3.78 -0.27
C ASP A 185 -28.05 3.86 -0.97
N LEU A 186 -27.73 2.87 -1.80
CA LEU A 186 -26.45 2.77 -2.53
C LEU A 186 -26.58 2.98 -4.03
N VAL A 187 -27.77 3.30 -4.51
CA VAL A 187 -28.00 3.63 -5.92
C VAL A 187 -27.51 5.05 -6.21
N GLY A 188 -26.23 5.27 -6.09
CA GLY A 188 -25.51 6.13 -7.00
C GLY A 188 -25.39 5.35 -8.30
N THR A 189 -26.19 5.65 -9.25
CA THR A 189 -26.17 5.04 -10.56
C THR A 189 -24.83 5.35 -11.22
N GLY A 190 -24.02 4.35 -11.46
CA GLY A 190 -23.26 4.32 -12.70
C GLY A 190 -21.79 4.56 -12.62
N ASN A 191 -21.19 5.46 -11.93
CA ASN A 191 -19.75 5.73 -12.09
C ASN A 191 -18.95 5.20 -10.90
N GLY A 192 -17.79 4.59 -11.16
CA GLY A 192 -16.87 4.11 -10.14
C GLY A 192 -16.55 5.13 -9.04
N CYS A 193 -16.67 6.42 -9.34
CA CYS A 193 -16.48 7.54 -8.41
C CYS A 193 -17.53 7.63 -7.29
N ASN A 194 -18.76 7.28 -7.57
CA ASN A 194 -19.85 7.31 -6.59
C ASN A 194 -19.97 6.01 -5.79
N TYR A 195 -19.04 5.08 -6.01
CA TYR A 195 -19.04 3.81 -5.29
C TYR A 195 -18.64 4.03 -3.83
N PRO A 196 -19.45 3.59 -2.85
CA PRO A 196 -19.13 3.72 -1.43
C PRO A 196 -18.03 2.72 -1.06
N VAL A 197 -16.90 3.22 -0.59
CA VAL A 197 -15.70 2.38 -0.46
C VAL A 197 -15.26 2.17 0.98
N CYS A 198 -15.12 3.23 1.77
CA CYS A 198 -14.63 3.13 3.14
C CYS A 198 -14.99 4.36 3.98
N PRO A 199 -15.14 4.25 5.31
CA PRO A 199 -15.35 5.41 6.18
C PRO A 199 -14.08 6.26 6.31
N ILE A 200 -14.24 7.59 6.31
CA ILE A 200 -13.15 8.54 6.50
C ILE A 200 -13.08 9.01 7.96
N TYR A 201 -11.95 8.75 8.60
CA TYR A 201 -11.59 9.27 9.91
C TYR A 201 -10.47 10.30 9.76
N ASN A 202 -10.81 11.57 9.96
CA ASN A 202 -9.97 12.72 9.63
C ASN A 202 -9.32 13.43 10.83
N ALA A 203 -9.33 12.81 11.99
CA ALA A 203 -8.84 13.35 13.25
C ALA A 203 -9.60 14.59 13.80
N SER A 204 -10.78 14.93 13.23
CA SER A 204 -11.63 16.00 13.74
C SER A 204 -12.23 15.63 15.10
N GLU A 205 -12.24 16.57 16.04
CA GLU A 205 -12.89 16.39 17.34
C GLU A 205 -14.39 16.01 17.22
N LYS A 206 -15.06 16.39 16.14
CA LYS A 206 -16.44 16.03 15.85
C LYS A 206 -16.66 14.54 15.63
N GLN A 207 -15.60 13.80 15.33
CA GLN A 207 -15.64 12.35 15.14
C GLN A 207 -15.39 11.56 16.43
N TYR A 208 -15.29 12.25 17.57
CA TYR A 208 -15.12 11.62 18.88
C TYR A 208 -16.30 11.94 19.78
N ASP A 209 -16.74 10.94 20.53
CA ASP A 209 -17.76 11.13 21.55
C ASP A 209 -17.23 12.07 22.65
N PRO A 210 -17.91 13.18 22.96
CA PRO A 210 -17.38 14.20 23.86
C PRO A 210 -17.30 13.76 25.33
N VAL A 211 -17.91 12.63 25.68
CA VAL A 211 -17.94 12.11 27.05
C VAL A 211 -16.92 10.97 27.21
N THR A 212 -16.90 10.07 26.26
CA THR A 212 -16.06 8.86 26.32
C THR A 212 -14.72 9.00 25.58
N ASN A 213 -14.58 10.05 24.76
CA ASN A 213 -13.46 10.25 23.82
C ASN A 213 -13.22 9.06 22.86
N LEU A 214 -14.25 8.24 22.66
CA LEU A 214 -14.21 7.15 21.70
C LEU A 214 -14.57 7.64 20.30
N LEU A 215 -13.94 7.02 19.28
CA LEU A 215 -14.21 7.30 17.89
C LEU A 215 -15.64 6.91 17.54
N ILE A 216 -16.38 7.82 16.90
CA ILE A 216 -17.75 7.60 16.43
C ILE A 216 -17.67 6.95 15.04
N ALA A 217 -18.40 5.87 14.85
CA ALA A 217 -18.49 5.19 13.55
C ALA A 217 -18.94 6.14 12.44
N GLN A 218 -18.22 6.19 11.33
CA GLN A 218 -18.50 7.04 10.19
C GLN A 218 -19.19 6.23 9.08
N PRO A 219 -20.04 6.87 8.25
CA PRO A 219 -20.60 6.23 7.06
C PRO A 219 -19.50 5.97 6.03
N LEU A 220 -19.80 5.11 5.02
CA LEU A 220 -18.92 4.95 3.87
C LEU A 220 -18.86 6.25 3.08
N ALA A 221 -17.66 6.67 2.78
CA ALA A 221 -17.39 7.69 1.79
C ALA A 221 -17.33 7.06 0.40
N THR A 222 -17.64 7.84 -0.62
CA THR A 222 -17.47 7.45 -2.01
C THR A 222 -16.00 7.46 -2.42
N VAL A 223 -15.68 6.79 -3.52
CA VAL A 223 -14.33 6.82 -4.10
C VAL A 223 -13.88 8.26 -4.34
N ALA A 224 -14.77 9.13 -4.86
CA ALA A 224 -14.48 10.55 -5.08
C ALA A 224 -14.10 11.25 -3.77
N GLU A 225 -14.93 11.13 -2.73
CA GLU A 225 -14.65 11.76 -1.42
C GLU A 225 -13.33 11.26 -0.81
N VAL A 226 -12.99 9.98 -1.02
CA VAL A 226 -11.72 9.44 -0.52
C VAL A 226 -10.55 10.03 -1.29
N TYR A 227 -10.61 10.15 -2.63
CA TYR A 227 -9.54 10.78 -3.41
C TYR A 227 -9.41 12.28 -3.10
N ASP A 228 -10.49 13.02 -2.91
CA ASP A 228 -10.45 14.41 -2.46
C ASP A 228 -9.69 14.53 -1.13
N PHE A 229 -9.99 13.64 -0.20
CA PHE A 229 -9.32 13.61 1.09
C PHE A 229 -7.83 13.25 0.98
N VAL A 230 -7.48 12.26 0.16
CA VAL A 230 -6.08 11.86 -0.11
C VAL A 230 -5.29 13.00 -0.73
N ILE A 231 -5.84 13.64 -1.76
CA ILE A 231 -5.21 14.76 -2.46
C ILE A 231 -4.98 15.92 -1.49
N ALA A 232 -5.99 16.30 -0.71
CA ALA A 232 -5.87 17.37 0.27
C ALA A 232 -4.77 17.11 1.32
N ASP A 233 -4.71 15.88 1.86
CA ASP A 233 -3.66 15.52 2.83
C ASP A 233 -2.26 15.56 2.21
N LEU A 234 -2.09 15.13 0.96
CA LEU A 234 -0.78 15.13 0.29
C LEU A 234 -0.36 16.56 -0.13
N GLU A 235 -1.28 17.38 -0.61
CA GLU A 235 -1.00 18.80 -0.90
C GLU A 235 -0.59 19.55 0.37
N GLU A 236 -1.28 19.32 1.49
CA GLU A 236 -0.91 19.90 2.77
C GLU A 236 0.43 19.36 3.28
N ALA A 237 0.73 18.08 3.09
CA ALA A 237 2.02 17.50 3.45
C ALA A 237 3.18 18.13 2.65
N ILE A 238 2.99 18.41 1.35
CA ILE A 238 3.97 19.14 0.53
C ILE A 238 4.19 20.55 1.10
N ALA A 239 3.10 21.27 1.41
CA ALA A 239 3.19 22.62 1.98
C ALA A 239 3.91 22.63 3.34
N LEU A 240 3.71 21.62 4.17
CA LEU A 240 4.44 21.45 5.43
C LEU A 240 5.93 21.19 5.21
N PHE A 241 6.29 20.35 4.25
CA PHE A 241 7.71 20.19 3.89
C PHE A 241 8.33 21.46 3.29
N ASP A 242 7.54 22.31 2.65
CA ASP A 242 8.03 23.64 2.21
C ASP A 242 8.35 24.56 3.40
N VAL A 243 7.57 24.50 4.48
CA VAL A 243 7.87 25.21 5.74
C VAL A 243 9.11 24.64 6.41
N VAL A 244 9.28 23.33 6.40
CA VAL A 244 10.48 22.66 6.95
C VAL A 244 11.73 23.09 6.20
N GLY A 245 11.66 23.24 4.88
CA GLY A 245 12.72 23.77 4.05
C GLY A 245 13.87 22.82 3.78
N ALA A 246 14.90 23.34 3.09
CA ALA A 246 16.05 22.55 2.62
C ALA A 246 17.02 22.11 3.74
N ASP A 247 16.94 22.72 4.91
CA ASP A 247 17.79 22.35 6.05
C ASP A 247 17.33 21.06 6.75
N TYR A 248 16.13 20.57 6.42
CA TYR A 248 15.66 19.29 6.93
C TYR A 248 16.20 18.13 6.09
N SER A 249 16.86 17.21 6.77
CA SER A 249 17.25 15.92 6.22
C SER A 249 16.47 14.83 6.92
N ARG A 250 15.79 13.96 6.16
CA ARG A 250 15.15 12.78 6.74
C ARG A 250 16.20 11.87 7.39
N GLU A 251 15.82 11.21 8.47
CA GLU A 251 16.73 10.39 9.28
C GLU A 251 17.17 9.10 8.56
N SER A 252 16.33 8.59 7.69
CA SER A 252 16.59 7.38 6.90
C SER A 252 15.75 7.40 5.63
N LEU A 253 16.08 6.54 4.68
CA LEU A 253 15.30 6.35 3.46
C LEU A 253 13.89 5.80 3.73
N LEU A 254 13.63 5.26 4.91
CA LEU A 254 12.32 4.76 5.35
C LEU A 254 11.35 5.91 5.67
N ALA A 255 11.85 7.05 6.14
CA ALA A 255 11.04 8.23 6.37
C ALA A 255 10.68 8.89 5.03
N VAL A 256 9.40 9.25 4.84
CA VAL A 256 8.99 9.98 3.65
C VAL A 256 9.52 11.42 3.67
N ASP A 257 9.89 11.90 2.50
CA ASP A 257 10.26 13.29 2.24
C ASP A 257 9.32 13.91 1.20
N LYS A 258 9.57 15.15 0.84
CA LYS A 258 8.76 15.91 -0.10
C LYS A 258 8.63 15.22 -1.47
N ASP A 259 9.71 14.61 -1.96
CA ASP A 259 9.69 13.98 -3.29
C ASP A 259 8.88 12.68 -3.29
N VAL A 260 8.94 11.89 -2.22
CA VAL A 260 8.04 10.75 -2.02
C VAL A 260 6.58 11.21 -1.96
N VAL A 261 6.28 12.33 -1.27
CA VAL A 261 4.90 12.87 -1.21
C VAL A 261 4.41 13.31 -2.58
N LYS A 262 5.25 13.99 -3.38
CA LYS A 262 4.93 14.36 -4.76
C LYS A 262 4.57 13.14 -5.62
N MET A 263 5.34 12.06 -5.48
CA MET A 263 5.07 10.82 -6.22
C MET A 263 3.75 10.17 -5.78
N LEU A 264 3.45 10.15 -4.48
CA LEU A 264 2.17 9.64 -3.99
C LEU A 264 1.00 10.50 -4.48
N LEU A 265 1.17 11.83 -4.52
CA LEU A 265 0.17 12.75 -5.08
C LEU A 265 0.01 12.55 -6.59
N ALA A 266 1.09 12.33 -7.33
CA ALA A 266 1.04 12.00 -8.75
C ALA A 266 0.26 10.70 -9.01
N TYR A 267 0.46 9.67 -8.19
CA TYR A 267 -0.34 8.45 -8.23
C TYR A 267 -1.81 8.70 -7.90
N ALA A 268 -2.11 9.55 -6.91
CA ALA A 268 -3.48 9.87 -6.55
C ALA A 268 -4.20 10.58 -7.71
N TYR A 269 -3.58 11.57 -8.33
CA TYR A 269 -4.11 12.24 -9.51
C TYR A 269 -4.27 11.30 -10.70
N LEU A 270 -3.27 10.46 -10.98
CA LEU A 270 -3.32 9.51 -12.09
C LEU A 270 -4.47 8.51 -11.92
N GLN A 271 -4.68 8.01 -10.70
CA GLN A 271 -5.75 7.08 -10.40
C GLN A 271 -7.11 7.77 -10.40
N ALA A 272 -7.24 8.93 -9.76
CA ALA A 272 -8.47 9.71 -9.73
C ALA A 272 -8.88 10.12 -11.16
N GLY A 273 -7.95 10.58 -11.98
CA GLY A 273 -8.21 10.91 -13.38
C GLY A 273 -8.73 9.74 -14.20
N ALA A 274 -8.25 8.53 -13.90
CA ALA A 274 -8.70 7.33 -14.60
C ALA A 274 -10.12 6.86 -14.17
N TYR A 275 -10.60 7.24 -12.98
CA TYR A 275 -11.95 6.90 -12.53
C TYR A 275 -13.07 7.75 -13.16
N ASP A 276 -12.78 8.67 -14.03
CA ASP A 276 -13.74 9.63 -14.56
C ASP A 276 -14.51 10.38 -13.45
N VAL A 277 -13.80 10.57 -12.33
CA VAL A 277 -14.38 10.93 -11.03
C VAL A 277 -14.94 12.32 -11.02
N TYR A 278 -14.39 13.19 -11.85
CA TYR A 278 -14.67 14.59 -11.80
C TYR A 278 -15.06 15.09 -13.19
N GLU A 279 -16.34 15.22 -13.44
CA GLU A 279 -16.85 16.07 -14.51
C GLU A 279 -16.47 17.53 -14.20
N THR A 280 -15.20 17.87 -14.38
CA THR A 280 -14.78 19.27 -14.47
C THR A 280 -15.06 19.76 -15.88
N GLU A 281 -15.23 21.08 -16.09
CA GLU A 281 -15.31 21.64 -17.44
C GLU A 281 -14.08 21.28 -18.31
N ALA A 282 -12.96 20.91 -17.67
CA ALA A 282 -11.72 20.44 -18.30
C ALA A 282 -11.68 18.91 -18.45
N GLY A 283 -12.66 18.16 -17.94
CA GLY A 283 -12.65 16.69 -17.88
C GLY A 283 -11.52 16.16 -16.98
N ASN A 284 -11.15 14.90 -17.16
CA ASN A 284 -10.10 14.24 -16.39
C ASN A 284 -8.67 14.73 -16.73
N ALA A 285 -8.50 15.52 -17.79
CA ALA A 285 -7.21 16.01 -18.26
C ALA A 285 -6.47 16.82 -17.19
N ASP A 286 -7.18 17.63 -16.37
CA ASP A 286 -6.54 18.41 -15.31
C ASP A 286 -5.81 17.54 -14.27
N TYR A 287 -6.32 16.35 -13.93
CA TYR A 287 -5.63 15.44 -13.02
C TYR A 287 -4.42 14.78 -13.68
N PHE A 288 -4.50 14.44 -14.94
CA PHE A 288 -3.35 13.91 -15.68
C PHE A 288 -2.27 14.97 -15.87
N ASP A 289 -2.65 16.22 -16.15
CA ASP A 289 -1.70 17.34 -16.22
C ASP A 289 -1.00 17.57 -14.88
N LYS A 290 -1.71 17.50 -13.76
CA LYS A 290 -1.14 17.60 -12.41
C LYS A 290 -0.21 16.44 -12.10
N ALA A 291 -0.59 15.21 -12.44
CA ALA A 291 0.26 14.04 -12.28
C ALA A 291 1.55 14.15 -13.11
N LEU A 292 1.44 14.62 -14.36
CA LEU A 292 2.57 14.87 -15.24
C LEU A 292 3.51 15.92 -14.65
N ALA A 293 2.99 17.06 -14.21
CA ALA A 293 3.80 18.15 -13.65
C ALA A 293 4.59 17.70 -12.40
N LEU A 294 3.98 16.90 -11.52
CA LEU A 294 4.66 16.37 -10.33
C LEU A 294 5.76 15.36 -10.71
N ALA A 295 5.49 14.47 -11.64
CA ALA A 295 6.48 13.51 -12.10
C ALA A 295 7.65 14.21 -12.82
N GLU A 296 7.37 15.22 -13.66
CA GLU A 296 8.39 16.06 -14.31
C GLU A 296 9.25 16.82 -13.29
N ASP A 297 8.63 17.35 -12.25
CA ASP A 297 9.35 18.07 -11.18
C ASP A 297 10.30 17.11 -10.43
N VAL A 298 9.85 15.90 -10.10
CA VAL A 298 10.69 14.88 -9.46
C VAL A 298 11.84 14.45 -10.39
N ILE A 299 11.56 14.16 -11.67
CA ILE A 299 12.58 13.78 -12.66
C ILE A 299 13.66 14.86 -12.80
N ALA A 300 13.25 16.13 -12.79
CA ALA A 300 14.16 17.25 -13.04
C ALA A 300 14.96 17.69 -11.82
N ASN A 301 14.42 17.59 -10.62
CA ASN A 301 14.93 18.25 -9.43
C ASN A 301 15.33 17.31 -8.28
N ALA A 302 14.83 16.06 -8.23
CA ALA A 302 15.18 15.12 -7.18
C ALA A 302 16.54 14.45 -7.47
N PRO A 303 17.29 14.04 -6.43
CA PRO A 303 18.65 13.52 -6.58
C PRO A 303 18.69 12.02 -6.94
N TYR A 304 17.77 11.55 -7.79
CA TYR A 304 17.65 10.15 -8.16
C TYR A 304 17.89 9.94 -9.65
N SER A 305 18.39 8.78 -10.05
CA SER A 305 18.62 8.41 -11.45
C SER A 305 18.09 7.01 -11.74
N ILE A 306 17.63 6.79 -12.98
CA ILE A 306 17.24 5.46 -13.44
C ILE A 306 18.43 4.51 -13.28
N LEU A 307 18.15 3.30 -12.77
CA LEU A 307 19.15 2.25 -12.65
C LEU A 307 19.74 1.92 -14.03
N PRO A 308 21.06 2.07 -14.21
CA PRO A 308 21.70 1.85 -15.50
C PRO A 308 21.66 0.39 -15.91
N LEU A 309 21.70 0.15 -17.23
CA LEU A 309 21.53 -1.17 -17.85
C LEU A 309 22.49 -2.24 -17.28
N ASP A 310 23.71 -1.89 -16.98
CA ASP A 310 24.75 -2.81 -16.46
C ASP A 310 24.55 -3.17 -14.98
N GLU A 311 23.68 -2.44 -14.27
CA GLU A 311 23.35 -2.70 -12.86
C GLU A 311 22.01 -3.41 -12.67
N VAL A 312 21.18 -3.49 -13.71
CA VAL A 312 19.78 -3.99 -13.61
C VAL A 312 19.67 -5.41 -13.05
N LEU A 313 20.69 -6.24 -13.21
CA LEU A 313 20.70 -7.62 -12.72
C LEU A 313 21.39 -7.82 -11.36
N THR A 314 22.14 -6.84 -10.89
CA THR A 314 23.01 -6.97 -9.71
C THR A 314 22.72 -5.98 -8.60
N ASN A 315 22.07 -4.86 -8.93
CA ASN A 315 21.83 -3.76 -8.01
C ASN A 315 20.41 -3.21 -8.18
N GLY A 316 20.02 -2.24 -7.37
CA GLY A 316 18.80 -1.45 -7.53
C GLY A 316 17.53 -2.00 -6.90
N PHE A 317 17.52 -3.22 -6.33
CA PHE A 317 16.29 -3.80 -5.73
C PHE A 317 16.49 -4.38 -4.33
N ASN A 318 17.68 -4.25 -3.75
CA ASN A 318 18.07 -4.90 -2.49
C ASN A 318 19.06 -4.09 -1.66
N ASN A 319 19.31 -2.83 -2.03
CA ASN A 319 20.29 -1.97 -1.38
C ASN A 319 19.77 -0.52 -1.34
N VAL A 320 19.56 0.04 -0.16
CA VAL A 320 19.09 1.43 0.05
C VAL A 320 20.01 2.50 -0.51
N ASN A 321 21.28 2.16 -0.78
CA ASN A 321 22.25 3.09 -1.35
C ASN A 321 22.20 3.15 -2.88
N SER A 322 21.27 2.44 -3.50
CA SER A 322 21.07 2.52 -4.95
C SER A 322 20.47 3.88 -5.35
N ASP A 323 21.05 4.52 -6.34
CA ASP A 323 20.69 5.89 -6.77
C ASP A 323 19.26 6.02 -7.32
N ASN A 324 18.58 4.91 -7.58
CA ASN A 324 17.20 4.92 -8.05
C ASN A 324 16.15 4.88 -6.92
N TRP A 325 16.56 4.64 -5.67
CA TRP A 325 15.62 4.52 -4.56
C TRP A 325 15.19 5.86 -3.99
N MET A 326 13.89 6.10 -3.98
CA MET A 326 13.28 7.25 -3.34
C MET A 326 12.77 6.93 -1.93
N TRP A 327 12.28 5.71 -1.73
CA TRP A 327 11.74 5.24 -0.46
C TRP A 327 12.02 3.76 -0.28
N GLY A 328 12.53 3.39 0.88
CA GLY A 328 12.91 2.01 1.15
C GLY A 328 13.28 1.77 2.61
N HIS A 329 13.44 0.51 2.97
CA HIS A 329 13.82 0.07 4.30
C HIS A 329 15.21 -0.54 4.27
N ASP A 330 16.13 0.09 5.04
CA ASP A 330 17.44 -0.47 5.40
C ASP A 330 17.23 -1.60 6.41
N VAL A 331 17.35 -2.84 5.95
CA VAL A 331 17.12 -4.02 6.76
C VAL A 331 18.37 -4.37 7.56
N THR A 332 18.24 -4.23 8.87
CA THR A 332 19.29 -4.57 9.83
C THR A 332 18.87 -5.77 10.71
N ILE A 333 19.79 -6.26 11.52
CA ILE A 333 19.49 -7.33 12.50
C ILE A 333 18.37 -6.90 13.45
N GLU A 334 18.31 -5.62 13.79
CA GLU A 334 17.28 -5.05 14.65
C GLU A 334 15.89 -5.06 14.01
N SER A 335 15.82 -5.05 12.67
CA SER A 335 14.56 -5.18 11.92
C SER A 335 13.90 -6.54 12.11
N ARG A 336 14.65 -7.55 12.58
CA ARG A 336 14.19 -8.92 12.82
C ARG A 336 13.45 -9.53 11.63
N THR A 337 13.98 -9.29 10.42
CA THR A 337 13.42 -9.78 9.17
C THR A 337 13.63 -11.28 9.05
N GLY A 338 12.76 -12.03 9.68
CA GLY A 338 12.80 -13.49 9.72
C GLY A 338 12.00 -14.14 8.59
N LEU A 339 11.64 -15.41 8.80
CA LEU A 339 10.93 -16.23 7.82
C LEU A 339 9.58 -15.64 7.40
N ALA A 340 8.85 -15.01 8.33
CA ALA A 340 7.63 -14.26 8.03
C ALA A 340 8.00 -12.86 7.51
N SER A 341 8.48 -12.78 6.28
CA SER A 341 8.88 -11.55 5.60
C SER A 341 8.69 -11.68 4.09
N PHE A 342 8.80 -10.56 3.37
CA PHE A 342 8.84 -10.59 1.90
C PHE A 342 9.89 -11.57 1.38
N TRP A 343 11.08 -11.53 1.94
CA TRP A 343 12.18 -12.41 1.57
C TRP A 343 11.87 -13.88 1.83
N GLY A 344 11.24 -14.19 2.95
CA GLY A 344 10.81 -15.56 3.27
C GLY A 344 9.78 -16.13 2.28
N GLN A 345 9.05 -15.26 1.58
CA GLN A 345 8.07 -15.68 0.59
C GLN A 345 8.66 -15.97 -0.79
N ILE A 346 9.71 -15.26 -1.18
CA ILE A 346 10.21 -15.28 -2.57
C ILE A 346 11.62 -15.85 -2.73
N ASP A 347 12.40 -15.94 -1.66
CA ASP A 347 13.80 -16.40 -1.72
C ASP A 347 13.89 -17.90 -1.95
N VAL A 348 14.47 -18.31 -3.08
CA VAL A 348 14.71 -19.72 -3.42
C VAL A 348 16.14 -20.18 -3.09
N PHE A 349 17.01 -19.30 -2.59
CA PHE A 349 18.42 -19.59 -2.34
C PHE A 349 18.70 -20.05 -0.91
N THR A 350 18.00 -19.47 0.07
CA THR A 350 18.14 -19.82 1.48
C THR A 350 16.85 -20.47 1.99
N TYR A 351 16.91 -21.14 3.14
CA TYR A 351 15.76 -21.82 3.71
C TYR A 351 14.61 -20.87 3.99
N SER A 352 13.64 -20.87 3.10
CA SER A 352 12.45 -20.02 3.07
C SER A 352 11.22 -20.85 2.72
N TYR A 353 10.06 -20.21 2.59
CA TYR A 353 8.85 -20.86 2.09
C TYR A 353 8.97 -21.20 0.59
N ALA A 354 9.55 -20.29 -0.21
CA ALA A 354 9.81 -20.55 -1.62
C ALA A 354 10.83 -21.69 -1.81
N TRP A 355 11.92 -21.69 -1.05
CA TRP A 355 12.90 -22.77 -1.05
C TRP A 355 12.29 -24.12 -0.65
N ALA A 356 11.38 -24.12 0.32
CA ALA A 356 10.68 -25.32 0.78
C ALA A 356 9.62 -25.83 -0.22
N GLY A 357 9.28 -25.06 -1.26
CA GLY A 357 8.40 -25.50 -2.34
C GLY A 357 7.11 -24.68 -2.54
N SER A 358 6.90 -23.57 -1.80
CA SER A 358 5.81 -22.62 -2.12
C SER A 358 6.35 -21.56 -3.11
N ILE A 359 6.52 -21.98 -4.36
CA ILE A 359 7.20 -21.16 -5.38
C ILE A 359 6.26 -20.09 -5.90
N ILE A 360 6.77 -18.85 -5.92
CA ILE A 360 6.12 -17.67 -6.50
C ILE A 360 6.99 -17.19 -7.67
N GLY A 361 6.37 -16.88 -8.80
CA GLY A 361 7.07 -16.41 -10.00
C GLY A 361 6.26 -15.39 -10.79
N ILE A 362 6.83 -14.88 -11.86
CA ILE A 362 6.08 -14.05 -12.81
C ILE A 362 5.10 -14.92 -13.61
N ASP A 363 3.94 -14.36 -13.97
CA ASP A 363 3.02 -14.99 -14.92
C ASP A 363 3.75 -15.39 -16.20
N GLN A 364 3.61 -16.65 -16.63
CA GLN A 364 4.35 -17.17 -17.77
C GLN A 364 4.02 -16.46 -19.06
N THR A 365 2.76 -16.07 -19.30
CA THR A 365 2.34 -15.33 -20.48
C THR A 365 2.98 -13.93 -20.50
N LEU A 366 3.04 -13.27 -19.34
CA LEU A 366 3.73 -11.99 -19.21
C LEU A 366 5.23 -12.13 -19.51
N TRP A 367 5.88 -13.14 -18.92
CA TRP A 367 7.31 -13.41 -19.16
C TRP A 367 7.63 -13.73 -20.63
N GLU A 368 6.79 -14.54 -21.29
CA GLU A 368 6.92 -14.86 -22.70
C GLU A 368 6.75 -13.63 -23.60
N SER A 369 6.02 -12.62 -23.15
CA SER A 369 5.85 -11.33 -23.87
C SER A 369 7.08 -10.42 -23.79
N ILE A 370 8.01 -10.66 -22.87
CA ILE A 370 9.25 -9.89 -22.74
C ILE A 370 10.19 -10.30 -23.87
N ALA A 371 10.68 -9.33 -24.63
CA ALA A 371 11.63 -9.58 -25.70
C ALA A 371 12.93 -10.22 -25.19
N ASP A 372 13.59 -11.05 -25.99
CA ASP A 372 14.86 -11.67 -25.59
C ASP A 372 16.00 -10.65 -25.46
N SER A 373 15.88 -9.47 -26.08
CA SER A 373 16.79 -8.35 -25.93
C SER A 373 16.59 -7.54 -24.64
N ASP A 374 15.41 -7.69 -23.98
CA ASP A 374 15.09 -6.98 -22.74
C ASP A 374 15.76 -7.68 -21.55
N ILE A 375 16.66 -6.96 -20.87
CA ILE A 375 17.44 -7.51 -19.77
C ILE A 375 16.56 -7.99 -18.60
N ARG A 376 15.37 -7.42 -18.41
CA ARG A 376 14.42 -7.79 -17.36
C ARG A 376 13.89 -9.21 -17.49
N LYS A 377 13.99 -9.82 -18.68
CA LYS A 377 13.69 -11.24 -18.85
C LYS A 377 14.56 -12.14 -17.98
N GLN A 378 15.78 -11.68 -17.69
CA GLN A 378 16.75 -12.38 -16.83
C GLN A 378 16.53 -12.13 -15.33
N TRP A 379 15.56 -11.32 -14.95
CA TRP A 379 15.15 -11.18 -13.55
C TRP A 379 14.56 -12.48 -12.97
N PHE A 380 14.12 -13.38 -13.85
CA PHE A 380 13.41 -14.59 -13.48
C PHE A 380 14.16 -15.85 -13.95
N ASP A 381 14.15 -16.88 -13.09
CA ASP A 381 14.77 -18.15 -13.40
C ASP A 381 13.93 -18.93 -14.43
N SER A 382 14.49 -19.12 -15.62
CA SER A 382 13.87 -19.90 -16.70
C SER A 382 14.52 -21.28 -16.91
N SER A 383 15.36 -21.72 -16.00
CA SER A 383 16.14 -22.98 -16.13
C SER A 383 15.30 -24.25 -16.10
N ASN A 384 14.06 -24.16 -15.66
CA ASN A 384 13.11 -25.26 -15.67
C ASN A 384 12.58 -25.50 -17.10
N ASP A 385 12.87 -26.66 -17.68
CA ASP A 385 12.55 -27.04 -19.07
C ASP A 385 11.11 -27.53 -19.29
N GLY A 386 10.27 -27.57 -18.25
CA GLY A 386 8.88 -28.03 -18.37
C GLY A 386 7.97 -27.00 -19.07
N ASP A 387 6.81 -27.47 -19.55
CA ASP A 387 5.74 -26.61 -20.09
C ASP A 387 5.25 -25.59 -19.06
N LYS A 388 5.27 -25.95 -17.79
CA LYS A 388 4.97 -25.10 -16.63
C LYS A 388 6.31 -24.64 -16.03
N LYS A 389 6.65 -23.37 -16.19
CA LYS A 389 7.88 -22.79 -15.69
C LYS A 389 7.70 -22.20 -14.29
N ASN A 390 8.74 -22.29 -13.46
CA ASN A 390 8.72 -21.68 -12.13
C ASN A 390 8.81 -20.15 -12.20
N LEU A 391 9.74 -19.64 -12.99
CA LEU A 391 9.96 -18.20 -13.21
C LEU A 391 10.02 -17.39 -11.90
N ASN A 392 10.56 -17.98 -10.85
CA ASN A 392 10.80 -17.28 -9.60
C ASN A 392 11.81 -16.15 -9.79
N PRO A 393 11.73 -15.06 -8.99
CA PRO A 393 12.70 -13.99 -9.06
C PRO A 393 14.10 -14.53 -8.73
N TYR A 394 15.07 -14.17 -9.55
CA TYR A 394 16.46 -14.63 -9.45
C TYR A 394 17.43 -13.46 -9.34
N ASN A 395 17.38 -12.52 -10.29
CA ASN A 395 18.24 -11.33 -10.34
C ASN A 395 17.52 -10.03 -9.96
N LYS A 396 16.23 -10.09 -9.60
CA LYS A 396 15.50 -8.99 -8.99
C LYS A 396 15.35 -9.28 -7.50
N PHE A 397 15.56 -8.30 -6.63
CA PHE A 397 15.43 -8.34 -5.18
C PHE A 397 16.53 -9.08 -4.41
N PHE A 398 17.47 -9.77 -5.04
CA PHE A 398 18.50 -10.52 -4.33
C PHE A 398 19.86 -9.81 -4.33
N HIS A 399 20.57 -9.95 -3.22
CA HIS A 399 21.94 -9.47 -3.11
C HIS A 399 22.88 -10.46 -3.80
N GLU A 400 23.93 -9.95 -4.47
CA GLU A 400 24.92 -10.77 -5.20
C GLU A 400 25.68 -11.78 -4.32
N ASP A 401 25.86 -11.45 -3.02
CA ASP A 401 26.57 -12.29 -2.06
C ASP A 401 25.75 -13.49 -1.54
N ARG A 402 24.52 -13.66 -1.98
CA ARG A 402 23.71 -14.80 -1.58
C ARG A 402 24.25 -16.09 -2.16
N ALA A 403 24.73 -16.98 -1.29
CA ALA A 403 25.14 -18.32 -1.67
C ALA A 403 23.89 -19.16 -2.03
N PRO A 404 23.79 -19.70 -3.26
CA PRO A 404 22.72 -20.63 -3.61
C PRO A 404 22.73 -21.87 -2.70
N GLY A 405 21.58 -22.26 -2.15
CA GLY A 405 21.39 -23.53 -1.47
C GLY A 405 21.96 -23.66 -0.06
N GLY A 406 22.35 -22.57 0.57
CA GLY A 406 22.81 -22.57 1.96
C GLY A 406 21.64 -22.48 2.95
N VAL A 407 21.57 -23.39 3.94
CA VAL A 407 20.79 -23.16 5.16
C VAL A 407 21.61 -22.22 6.02
N VAL A 408 21.41 -20.94 5.83
CA VAL A 408 21.97 -19.89 6.68
C VAL A 408 20.91 -19.50 7.70
N ASP A 409 21.31 -18.85 8.75
CA ASP A 409 20.39 -18.26 9.72
C ASP A 409 19.27 -17.55 8.96
N ARG A 410 18.02 -17.80 9.35
CA ARG A 410 16.80 -17.31 8.69
C ARG A 410 16.64 -15.80 8.85
N GLU A 411 17.67 -15.07 8.62
CA GLU A 411 17.76 -13.62 8.71
C GLU A 411 18.18 -13.09 7.34
N TRP A 412 17.31 -12.24 6.78
CA TRP A 412 17.57 -11.55 5.53
C TRP A 412 18.01 -10.12 5.85
N LEU A 413 19.13 -9.73 5.27
CA LEU A 413 19.68 -8.39 5.38
C LEU A 413 19.60 -7.62 4.05
N SER A 414 18.89 -8.14 3.07
CA SER A 414 18.58 -7.42 1.84
C SER A 414 17.51 -6.38 2.11
N ASP A 415 17.74 -5.16 1.65
CA ASP A 415 16.85 -4.04 1.85
C ASP A 415 15.55 -4.16 1.05
N VAL A 416 14.53 -3.41 1.42
CA VAL A 416 13.21 -3.47 0.81
C VAL A 416 12.85 -2.13 0.17
N VAL A 417 12.65 -2.13 -1.15
CA VAL A 417 12.20 -0.95 -1.91
C VAL A 417 10.69 -0.76 -1.79
N TYR A 418 10.27 0.50 -1.58
CA TYR A 418 8.86 0.93 -1.62
C TYR A 418 8.57 1.89 -2.76
N MET A 419 9.54 2.70 -3.20
CA MET A 419 9.39 3.63 -4.32
C MET A 419 10.74 3.92 -4.96
N ARG A 420 10.77 4.05 -6.27
CA ARG A 420 11.97 4.36 -7.06
C ARG A 420 11.66 5.29 -8.23
N ILE A 421 12.70 5.96 -8.74
CA ILE A 421 12.56 7.01 -9.75
C ILE A 421 11.96 6.50 -11.07
N GLU A 422 12.12 5.25 -11.43
CA GLU A 422 11.52 4.65 -12.63
C GLU A 422 10.00 4.80 -12.65
N GLU A 423 9.37 4.87 -11.45
CA GLU A 423 7.93 5.13 -11.34
C GLU A 423 7.57 6.54 -11.87
N ALA A 424 8.43 7.54 -11.67
CA ALA A 424 8.19 8.89 -12.19
C ALA A 424 8.16 8.91 -13.72
N TYR A 425 9.05 8.18 -14.37
CA TYR A 425 9.04 8.05 -15.83
C TYR A 425 7.81 7.32 -16.37
N LEU A 426 7.36 6.28 -15.68
CA LEU A 426 6.13 5.57 -16.02
C LEU A 426 4.89 6.45 -15.83
N ILE A 427 4.81 7.21 -14.73
CA ILE A 427 3.72 8.16 -14.46
C ILE A 427 3.73 9.28 -15.51
N ALA A 428 4.89 9.89 -15.79
CA ALA A 428 5.00 10.95 -16.78
C ALA A 428 4.58 10.47 -18.17
N SER A 429 5.00 9.27 -18.56
CA SER A 429 4.62 8.65 -19.82
C SER A 429 3.09 8.40 -19.89
N GLU A 430 2.49 7.81 -18.85
CA GLU A 430 1.06 7.53 -18.80
C GLU A 430 0.24 8.83 -18.79
N ALA A 431 0.60 9.80 -17.97
CA ALA A 431 -0.09 11.07 -17.87
C ALA A 431 -0.02 11.88 -19.19
N ALA A 432 1.16 11.97 -19.81
CA ALA A 432 1.32 12.62 -21.10
C ALA A 432 0.49 11.96 -22.21
N TRP A 433 0.43 10.62 -22.23
CA TRP A 433 -0.43 9.90 -23.17
C TRP A 433 -1.91 10.24 -22.96
N ARG A 434 -2.38 10.23 -21.70
CA ARG A 434 -3.79 10.51 -21.35
C ARG A 434 -4.21 11.95 -21.61
N THR A 435 -3.27 12.89 -21.62
CA THR A 435 -3.51 14.30 -22.01
C THR A 435 -3.38 14.52 -23.53
N GLY A 436 -3.07 13.47 -24.31
CA GLY A 436 -2.96 13.52 -25.76
C GLY A 436 -1.58 13.92 -26.29
N ASP A 437 -0.58 14.12 -25.43
CA ASP A 437 0.81 14.38 -25.86
C ASP A 437 1.58 13.07 -26.04
N LEU A 438 1.20 12.33 -27.08
CA LEU A 438 1.81 11.03 -27.41
C LEU A 438 3.32 11.14 -27.67
N ALA A 439 3.81 12.26 -28.17
CA ALA A 439 5.25 12.44 -28.42
C ALA A 439 6.03 12.48 -27.11
N LYS A 440 5.61 13.33 -26.17
CA LYS A 440 6.21 13.41 -24.83
C LYS A 440 6.09 12.09 -24.06
N ALA A 441 4.94 11.41 -24.17
CA ALA A 441 4.73 10.11 -23.55
C ALA A 441 5.76 9.07 -24.03
N LYS A 442 6.02 9.03 -25.34
CA LYS A 442 7.04 8.16 -25.94
C LYS A 442 8.45 8.51 -25.48
N ASP A 443 8.77 9.79 -25.34
CA ASP A 443 10.10 10.23 -24.90
C ASP A 443 10.41 9.73 -23.47
N TYR A 444 9.45 9.86 -22.53
CA TYR A 444 9.63 9.34 -21.17
C TYR A 444 9.81 7.83 -21.14
N LEU A 445 8.97 7.10 -21.88
CA LEU A 445 9.07 5.65 -21.93
C LEU A 445 10.36 5.19 -22.59
N THR A 446 10.80 5.87 -23.67
CA THR A 446 12.07 5.57 -24.35
C THR A 446 13.24 5.73 -23.39
N THR A 447 13.29 6.83 -22.63
CA THR A 447 14.35 7.07 -21.65
C THR A 447 14.48 5.94 -20.63
N LEU A 448 13.36 5.41 -20.12
CA LEU A 448 13.39 4.25 -19.24
C LEU A 448 13.83 2.99 -19.98
N VAL A 449 13.26 2.74 -21.16
CA VAL A 449 13.49 1.49 -21.91
C VAL A 449 14.91 1.41 -22.47
N GLU A 450 15.58 2.52 -22.74
CA GLU A 450 17.02 2.54 -23.09
C GLU A 450 17.91 1.87 -22.04
N GLN A 451 17.48 1.92 -20.77
CA GLN A 451 18.17 1.23 -19.65
C GLN A 451 17.65 -0.20 -19.44
N ARG A 452 16.82 -0.74 -20.31
CA ARG A 452 16.23 -2.09 -20.22
C ARG A 452 16.40 -2.90 -21.50
N ASP A 453 16.16 -2.26 -22.64
CA ASP A 453 16.19 -2.88 -23.97
C ASP A 453 16.63 -1.87 -25.04
N VAL A 454 17.92 -1.78 -25.30
CA VAL A 454 18.49 -0.86 -26.30
C VAL A 454 18.04 -1.17 -27.74
N THR A 455 17.51 -2.37 -27.99
CA THR A 455 17.03 -2.78 -29.31
C THR A 455 15.63 -2.26 -29.58
N ILE A 456 14.77 -2.27 -28.58
CA ILE A 456 13.37 -1.85 -28.71
C ILE A 456 13.20 -0.34 -28.50
N ALA A 457 13.98 0.28 -27.62
CA ALA A 457 13.86 1.70 -27.29
C ALA A 457 13.71 2.62 -28.53
N PRO A 458 14.56 2.54 -29.57
CA PRO A 458 14.42 3.41 -30.75
C PRO A 458 13.16 3.13 -31.60
N GLN A 459 12.48 2.01 -31.40
CA GLN A 459 11.28 1.65 -32.14
C GLN A 459 10.02 2.34 -31.57
N ILE A 460 10.04 2.74 -30.29
CA ILE A 460 8.88 3.33 -29.59
C ILE A 460 8.37 4.58 -30.31
N ALA A 461 9.26 5.38 -30.88
CA ALA A 461 8.90 6.57 -31.64
C ALA A 461 7.93 6.27 -32.79
N GLY A 462 8.03 5.08 -33.39
CA GLY A 462 7.21 4.64 -34.52
C GLY A 462 5.88 4.00 -34.13
N TYR A 463 5.62 3.73 -32.86
CA TYR A 463 4.38 3.07 -32.44
C TYR A 463 3.14 3.95 -32.70
N SER A 464 2.05 3.34 -33.16
CA SER A 464 0.73 3.95 -33.08
C SER A 464 0.30 4.17 -31.64
N GLU A 465 -0.78 4.88 -31.40
CA GLU A 465 -1.30 5.10 -30.04
C GLU A 465 -1.68 3.79 -29.36
N ASP A 466 -2.34 2.87 -30.06
CA ASP A 466 -2.73 1.56 -29.53
C ASP A 466 -1.49 0.70 -29.21
N GLU A 467 -0.50 0.66 -30.09
CA GLU A 467 0.75 -0.05 -29.84
C GLU A 467 1.51 0.54 -28.63
N PHE A 468 1.53 1.86 -28.53
CA PHE A 468 2.16 2.56 -27.44
C PHE A 468 1.47 2.27 -26.10
N SER A 469 0.15 2.41 -26.01
CA SER A 469 -0.61 2.17 -24.79
C SER A 469 -0.46 0.71 -24.30
N ALA A 470 -0.52 -0.26 -25.22
CA ALA A 470 -0.27 -1.66 -24.91
C ALA A 470 1.17 -1.91 -24.42
N TYR A 471 2.16 -1.24 -25.03
CA TYR A 471 3.56 -1.36 -24.64
C TYR A 471 3.84 -0.68 -23.30
N LEU A 472 3.25 0.48 -23.05
CA LEU A 472 3.33 1.17 -21.75
C LEU A 472 2.71 0.33 -20.64
N TYR A 473 1.54 -0.25 -20.84
CA TYR A 473 0.90 -1.16 -19.90
C TYR A 473 1.80 -2.36 -19.59
N LYS A 474 2.40 -2.97 -20.61
CA LYS A 474 3.38 -4.04 -20.42
C LYS A 474 4.58 -3.58 -19.58
N ASN A 475 5.11 -2.39 -19.83
CA ASN A 475 6.24 -1.86 -19.05
C ASN A 475 5.89 -1.64 -17.59
N TRP A 476 4.71 -1.12 -17.27
CA TRP A 476 4.24 -1.06 -15.88
C TRP A 476 4.27 -2.43 -15.20
N ARG A 477 3.77 -3.45 -15.84
CA ARG A 477 3.65 -4.81 -15.29
C ARG A 477 5.01 -5.49 -15.10
N VAL A 478 5.92 -5.33 -16.06
CA VAL A 478 7.25 -5.96 -16.00
C VAL A 478 8.17 -5.19 -15.06
N GLU A 479 8.26 -3.86 -15.23
CA GLU A 479 9.16 -3.03 -14.43
C GLU A 479 8.82 -3.10 -12.95
N MET A 480 7.54 -3.02 -12.61
CA MET A 480 7.05 -2.95 -11.23
C MET A 480 6.64 -4.30 -10.65
N TRP A 481 7.03 -5.42 -11.26
CA TRP A 481 6.72 -6.75 -10.75
C TRP A 481 7.24 -6.97 -9.32
N GLY A 482 6.38 -7.43 -8.42
CA GLY A 482 6.71 -7.66 -7.00
C GLY A 482 6.74 -6.38 -6.13
N GLU A 483 6.32 -5.25 -6.71
CA GLU A 483 6.30 -3.96 -6.02
C GLU A 483 4.88 -3.42 -5.78
N GLY A 484 3.85 -4.24 -6.00
CA GLY A 484 2.45 -3.94 -5.67
C GLY A 484 1.78 -2.92 -6.60
N ARG A 485 2.23 -2.84 -7.85
CA ARG A 485 1.67 -1.88 -8.81
C ARG A 485 0.67 -2.50 -9.80
N ALA A 486 0.63 -3.83 -9.89
CA ALA A 486 -0.10 -4.51 -10.95
C ALA A 486 -1.62 -4.27 -10.88
N LEU A 487 -2.26 -4.42 -9.71
CA LEU A 487 -3.73 -4.29 -9.62
C LEU A 487 -4.23 -2.88 -9.92
N ARG A 488 -3.56 -1.85 -9.37
CA ARG A 488 -3.96 -0.46 -9.65
C ARG A 488 -3.74 -0.07 -11.10
N THR A 489 -2.65 -0.55 -11.72
CA THR A 489 -2.37 -0.35 -13.14
C THR A 489 -3.40 -1.06 -14.01
N LEU A 490 -3.72 -2.32 -13.68
CA LEU A 490 -4.79 -3.07 -14.33
C LEU A 490 -6.11 -2.29 -14.34
N LYS A 491 -6.50 -1.76 -13.17
CA LYS A 491 -7.74 -1.00 -13.01
C LYS A 491 -7.75 0.31 -13.82
N ARG A 492 -6.58 0.95 -14.02
CA ARG A 492 -6.48 2.17 -14.84
C ARG A 492 -6.52 1.90 -16.33
N PHE A 493 -5.87 0.83 -16.77
CA PHE A 493 -5.78 0.56 -18.20
C PHE A 493 -6.99 -0.19 -18.74
N CYS A 494 -7.61 -1.08 -17.95
CA CYS A 494 -8.75 -1.91 -18.37
C CYS A 494 -8.63 -2.38 -19.84
N PRO A 495 -7.51 -3.03 -20.23
CA PRO A 495 -7.12 -3.15 -21.65
C PRO A 495 -8.09 -3.99 -22.47
N GLU A 496 -8.74 -4.97 -21.83
CA GLU A 496 -9.70 -5.86 -22.45
C GLU A 496 -10.63 -6.44 -21.38
N MET A 497 -11.75 -7.05 -21.80
CA MET A 497 -12.69 -7.70 -20.91
C MET A 497 -12.05 -8.86 -20.11
N TYR A 498 -11.01 -9.48 -20.67
CA TYR A 498 -10.32 -10.62 -20.08
C TYR A 498 -8.81 -10.50 -20.23
N LYS A 499 -8.09 -10.93 -19.20
CA LYS A 499 -6.64 -11.13 -19.24
C LYS A 499 -6.32 -12.62 -19.24
N GLU A 500 -5.51 -13.08 -20.18
CA GLU A 500 -4.99 -14.44 -20.18
C GLU A 500 -3.93 -14.62 -19.09
N ARG A 501 -3.99 -15.75 -18.40
CA ARG A 501 -3.00 -16.20 -17.42
C ARG A 501 -2.08 -17.24 -18.02
N GLY A 502 -0.84 -17.23 -17.58
CA GLY A 502 0.13 -18.26 -17.92
C GLY A 502 -0.21 -19.63 -17.31
N LYS A 503 0.41 -20.67 -17.85
CA LYS A 503 0.24 -22.05 -17.39
C LYS A 503 0.83 -22.32 -16.01
N ASN A 504 1.65 -21.41 -15.49
CA ASN A 504 2.38 -21.62 -14.25
C ASN A 504 1.60 -21.28 -12.98
N HIS A 505 0.36 -20.81 -13.09
CA HIS A 505 -0.50 -20.67 -11.92
C HIS A 505 -0.93 -22.01 -11.35
N TYR A 506 -0.92 -22.13 -10.02
CA TYR A 506 -1.36 -23.32 -9.30
C TYR A 506 -2.87 -23.57 -9.48
N TYR A 507 -3.66 -22.49 -9.36
CA TYR A 507 -5.11 -22.56 -9.53
C TYR A 507 -5.49 -22.28 -10.98
N ASP A 508 -6.21 -23.22 -11.58
CA ASP A 508 -6.82 -23.06 -12.90
C ASP A 508 -8.19 -22.35 -12.74
N LEU A 509 -8.42 -21.32 -13.51
CA LEU A 509 -9.69 -20.57 -13.53
C LEU A 509 -10.73 -21.18 -14.49
N GLY A 510 -10.45 -22.34 -15.09
CA GLY A 510 -11.35 -23.01 -16.03
C GLY A 510 -11.16 -22.53 -17.47
N ALA A 511 -12.22 -22.53 -18.27
CA ALA A 511 -12.17 -22.35 -19.72
C ALA A 511 -11.34 -21.13 -20.18
N GLY A 512 -10.13 -21.42 -20.70
CA GLY A 512 -9.22 -20.42 -21.24
C GLY A 512 -8.32 -19.74 -20.18
N ASN A 513 -8.41 -20.14 -18.91
CA ASN A 513 -7.58 -19.57 -17.81
C ASN A 513 -7.49 -18.03 -17.87
N LYS A 514 -8.64 -17.35 -17.95
CA LYS A 514 -8.77 -15.90 -18.13
C LYS A 514 -9.26 -15.22 -16.86
N VAL A 515 -8.69 -14.07 -16.55
CA VAL A 515 -9.18 -13.16 -15.51
C VAL A 515 -10.15 -12.17 -16.13
N GLU A 516 -11.35 -12.11 -15.60
CA GLU A 516 -12.39 -11.18 -16.03
C GLU A 516 -12.26 -9.84 -15.28
N PHE A 517 -12.12 -8.73 -16.01
CA PHE A 517 -11.84 -7.42 -15.40
C PHE A 517 -13.02 -6.75 -14.71
N ASN A 518 -14.23 -7.08 -15.09
CA ASN A 518 -15.46 -6.59 -14.45
C ASN A 518 -15.89 -7.46 -13.27
N ASN A 519 -15.04 -8.36 -12.81
CA ASN A 519 -15.37 -9.30 -11.78
C ASN A 519 -15.08 -8.74 -10.39
N ALA A 520 -15.97 -9.04 -9.45
CA ALA A 520 -15.79 -8.89 -8.02
C ALA A 520 -14.48 -9.46 -7.48
N THR A 521 -13.88 -10.39 -8.22
CA THR A 521 -12.61 -11.02 -7.88
C THR A 521 -11.41 -10.07 -7.90
N LEU A 522 -11.53 -8.90 -8.54
CA LEU A 522 -10.50 -7.84 -8.52
C LEU A 522 -10.73 -6.80 -7.39
N ILE A 523 -11.73 -7.01 -6.55
CA ILE A 523 -12.05 -6.15 -5.42
C ILE A 523 -11.72 -6.89 -4.14
N PHE A 524 -11.00 -6.24 -3.24
CA PHE A 524 -10.91 -6.67 -1.85
C PHE A 524 -12.25 -6.38 -1.17
N TRP A 525 -12.83 -7.38 -0.51
CA TRP A 525 -14.14 -7.24 0.08
C TRP A 525 -14.06 -6.61 1.47
N MET A 526 -14.94 -5.68 1.73
CA MET A 526 -15.07 -5.12 3.07
C MET A 526 -15.34 -6.25 4.06
N PRO A 527 -14.62 -6.31 5.20
CA PRO A 527 -14.76 -7.40 6.15
C PRO A 527 -16.15 -7.39 6.81
N SER A 528 -16.68 -8.59 7.07
CA SER A 528 -17.99 -8.76 7.71
C SER A 528 -18.10 -8.09 9.09
N SER A 529 -16.99 -7.91 9.79
CA SER A 529 -16.93 -7.17 11.05
C SER A 529 -17.35 -5.71 10.90
N GLU A 530 -16.98 -5.06 9.79
CA GLU A 530 -17.38 -3.68 9.52
C GLU A 530 -18.92 -3.57 9.41
N TYR A 531 -19.56 -4.48 8.67
CA TYR A 531 -21.02 -4.50 8.58
C TYR A 531 -21.71 -4.77 9.91
N LYS A 532 -21.11 -5.59 10.78
CA LYS A 532 -21.70 -5.99 12.05
C LYS A 532 -21.59 -4.91 13.13
N TYR A 533 -20.53 -4.14 13.10
CA TYR A 533 -20.20 -3.23 14.22
C TYR A 533 -20.30 -1.76 13.88
N ASN A 534 -20.32 -1.38 12.61
CA ASN A 534 -20.57 0.00 12.24
C ASN A 534 -22.08 0.28 12.19
N SER A 535 -22.54 1.12 13.12
CA SER A 535 -23.97 1.44 13.27
C SER A 535 -24.57 2.22 12.10
N ASN A 536 -23.75 2.68 11.17
CA ASN A 536 -24.23 3.37 9.95
C ASN A 536 -24.70 2.38 8.88
N TYR A 537 -24.39 1.09 9.02
CA TYR A 537 -24.89 0.05 8.12
C TYR A 537 -26.18 -0.54 8.70
N ARG A 538 -27.15 -0.83 7.84
CA ARG A 538 -28.39 -1.46 8.26
C ARG A 538 -28.12 -2.96 8.47
N GLN A 539 -28.20 -3.41 9.71
CA GLN A 539 -28.03 -4.82 10.08
C GLN A 539 -29.16 -5.73 9.58
N GLU A 540 -30.30 -5.15 9.16
CA GLU A 540 -31.51 -5.89 8.79
C GLU A 540 -31.37 -6.67 7.47
N ASP A 541 -30.34 -6.37 6.66
CA ASP A 541 -30.18 -6.92 5.32
C ASP A 541 -29.04 -7.96 5.24
N ILE A 542 -28.41 -8.30 6.36
CA ILE A 542 -27.37 -9.33 6.39
C ILE A 542 -28.00 -10.64 6.87
N GLU A 543 -28.57 -11.43 5.95
CA GLU A 543 -28.87 -12.84 6.23
C GLU A 543 -27.56 -13.63 6.31
N GLU A 544 -27.44 -14.47 7.34
CA GLU A 544 -26.24 -15.29 7.67
C GLU A 544 -25.87 -16.32 6.58
#